data_80961cf351ff44d34d2e9395a481dd9a
#
_entry.id   80961cf351ff44d34d2e9395a481dd9a
#
_cell.length_a   1.000
_cell.length_b   1.000
_cell.length_c   1.000
_cell.angle_alpha   90.00
_cell.angle_beta   90.00
_cell.angle_gamma   90.00
#
_symmetry.space_group_name_H-M   'P 1'
#
loop_
_entity.id
_entity.type
_entity.pdbx_description
1 polymer ?
#
loop_
_entity_poly.entity_id
_entity_poly.type
_entity_poly.pdbx_seq_one_letter_code
_entity_poly.pdbx_strand_id
1 'polypeptide(L)'
;MCELGHGTLDDVNKICKKFIEYLALEIETEYPSEGQRPDPCLLVSNVEFPEEWYWQAVRREVKLKTRLESLPDSAKIHSISPQPAGLIGASSAIAWNPSQGSTWELIAWRQSDRIRTNREVSQQSIIEMSERFPETFTNRDPTTGRGMIMPRTNCPVLYGVRGNSAQEVSDAHKFMQSRDDVETCEAWAIHRTNQVSDDHLLGYHSAVVSGLPNEVQGGHSSILVWDGEVGKTLVAFAESGPVNVLLRSTRPGDEVDWLGLKAPSGEIHLERLRVKSTVPRTGERPGCCGKAMRSAGKGQGLRCTICGSIKEKSWKIESISFDGQSGGWVEPTASNRRHLAMPLKRSLPSPAKNQD
;
A
#
# COMPACT_ATOMS: atom_id res chain seq x y z
N MET A 1 -19.00 5.42 -5.67
CA MET A 1 -20.12 6.38 -5.44
C MET A 1 -20.72 6.73 -6.80
N CYS A 2 -22.04 6.71 -6.93
CA CYS A 2 -22.75 7.17 -8.12
C CYS A 2 -23.65 8.33 -7.73
N GLU A 3 -23.54 9.45 -8.43
CA GLU A 3 -24.49 10.54 -8.36
C GLU A 3 -25.63 10.27 -9.34
N LEU A 4 -26.85 10.48 -8.91
CA LEU A 4 -28.03 10.22 -9.72
C LEU A 4 -28.48 11.51 -10.39
N GLY A 5 -28.31 11.59 -11.69
CA GLY A 5 -28.71 12.76 -12.48
C GLY A 5 -30.23 12.96 -12.61
N HIS A 6 -30.99 11.87 -12.65
CA HIS A 6 -32.47 11.88 -12.80
C HIS A 6 -33.06 10.65 -12.10
N GLY A 7 -33.96 10.87 -11.16
CA GLY A 7 -34.68 9.82 -10.42
C GLY A 7 -35.00 10.27 -8.99
N THR A 8 -36.05 9.70 -8.43
CA THR A 8 -36.39 9.98 -7.03
C THR A 8 -35.59 9.07 -6.09
N LEU A 9 -35.37 9.51 -4.86
CA LEU A 9 -34.74 8.71 -3.82
C LEU A 9 -35.45 7.36 -3.60
N ASP A 10 -36.78 7.35 -3.77
CA ASP A 10 -37.59 6.15 -3.66
C ASP A 10 -37.33 5.15 -4.80
N ASP A 11 -37.10 5.61 -6.01
CA ASP A 11 -36.75 4.74 -7.14
C ASP A 11 -35.42 4.07 -6.94
N VAL A 12 -34.44 4.83 -6.43
CA VAL A 12 -33.08 4.29 -6.07
C VAL A 12 -33.20 3.26 -4.97
N ASN A 13 -33.93 3.55 -3.89
CA ASN A 13 -34.12 2.61 -2.81
C ASN A 13 -34.80 1.31 -3.28
N LYS A 14 -35.76 1.38 -4.19
CA LYS A 14 -36.38 0.19 -4.80
C LYS A 14 -35.36 -0.64 -5.60
N ILE A 15 -34.51 0.04 -6.40
CA ILE A 15 -33.46 -0.62 -7.18
C ILE A 15 -32.46 -1.28 -6.24
N CYS A 16 -31.95 -0.56 -5.24
CA CYS A 16 -31.00 -1.09 -4.28
C CYS A 16 -31.54 -2.31 -3.52
N LYS A 17 -32.82 -2.26 -3.12
CA LYS A 17 -33.47 -3.39 -2.46
C LYS A 17 -33.50 -4.62 -3.37
N LYS A 18 -33.97 -4.49 -4.61
CA LYS A 18 -34.00 -5.60 -5.58
C LYS A 18 -32.61 -6.15 -5.86
N PHE A 19 -31.60 -5.27 -5.94
CA PHE A 19 -30.22 -5.68 -6.20
C PHE A 19 -29.62 -6.46 -5.03
N ILE A 20 -29.86 -6.05 -3.77
CA ILE A 20 -29.44 -6.81 -2.59
C ILE A 20 -30.16 -8.16 -2.51
N GLU A 21 -31.46 -8.22 -2.82
CA GLU A 21 -32.21 -9.49 -2.87
C GLU A 21 -31.61 -10.44 -3.91
N TYR A 22 -31.27 -9.94 -5.10
CA TYR A 22 -30.58 -10.71 -6.14
C TYR A 22 -29.21 -11.20 -5.66
N LEU A 23 -28.36 -10.30 -5.10
CA LEU A 23 -27.06 -10.66 -4.59
C LEU A 23 -27.12 -11.70 -3.45
N ALA A 24 -28.15 -11.67 -2.62
CA ALA A 24 -28.32 -12.65 -1.55
C ALA A 24 -28.48 -14.07 -2.12
N LEU A 25 -29.26 -14.23 -3.18
CA LEU A 25 -29.43 -15.52 -3.86
C LEU A 25 -28.14 -16.00 -4.52
N GLU A 26 -27.44 -15.11 -5.21
CA GLU A 26 -26.14 -15.43 -5.85
C GLU A 26 -25.09 -15.85 -4.81
N ILE A 27 -24.98 -15.10 -3.69
CA ILE A 27 -24.03 -15.39 -2.62
C ILE A 27 -24.36 -16.71 -1.94
N GLU A 28 -25.64 -17.03 -1.71
CA GLU A 28 -26.06 -18.31 -1.11
C GLU A 28 -25.67 -19.49 -2.01
N THR A 29 -25.78 -19.30 -3.32
CA THR A 29 -25.44 -20.32 -4.30
C THR A 29 -23.93 -20.55 -4.44
N GLU A 30 -23.16 -19.47 -4.56
CA GLU A 30 -21.71 -19.53 -4.82
C GLU A 30 -20.87 -19.76 -3.54
N TYR A 31 -21.39 -19.37 -2.37
CA TYR A 31 -20.71 -19.47 -1.07
C TYR A 31 -21.57 -20.21 -0.04
N PRO A 32 -21.69 -21.53 -0.15
CA PRO A 32 -22.57 -22.31 0.73
C PRO A 32 -22.13 -22.36 2.20
N SER A 33 -20.85 -22.06 2.50
CA SER A 33 -20.33 -22.05 3.88
C SER A 33 -20.44 -20.67 4.52
N GLU A 34 -21.04 -20.58 5.72
CA GLU A 34 -21.29 -19.30 6.43
C GLU A 34 -20.03 -18.49 6.76
N GLY A 35 -18.88 -19.11 6.94
CA GLY A 35 -17.66 -18.44 7.42
C GLY A 35 -16.92 -17.55 6.41
N GLN A 36 -17.30 -17.55 5.14
CA GLN A 36 -16.60 -16.83 4.06
C GLN A 36 -17.53 -16.04 3.12
N ARG A 37 -18.78 -15.84 3.50
CA ARG A 37 -19.75 -15.14 2.64
C ARG A 37 -19.42 -13.64 2.55
N PRO A 38 -19.40 -13.08 1.34
CA PRO A 38 -19.38 -11.62 1.16
C PRO A 38 -20.59 -10.98 1.86
N ASP A 39 -20.38 -9.81 2.45
CA ASP A 39 -21.44 -9.04 3.13
C ASP A 39 -21.60 -7.66 2.45
N PRO A 40 -22.21 -7.61 1.26
CA PRO A 40 -22.39 -6.37 0.50
C PRO A 40 -23.33 -5.42 1.22
N CYS A 41 -23.02 -4.13 1.10
CA CYS A 41 -23.82 -3.05 1.65
C CYS A 41 -23.95 -1.93 0.63
N LEU A 42 -25.17 -1.52 0.36
CA LEU A 42 -25.48 -0.30 -0.39
C LEU A 42 -26.04 0.72 0.59
N LEU A 43 -25.53 1.94 0.51
CA LEU A 43 -25.96 3.06 1.34
C LEU A 43 -26.48 4.17 0.42
N VAL A 44 -27.69 4.60 0.66
CA VAL A 44 -28.35 5.70 -0.07
C VAL A 44 -28.56 6.85 0.89
N SER A 45 -28.14 8.04 0.50
CA SER A 45 -28.28 9.26 1.31
C SER A 45 -28.59 10.45 0.40
N ASN A 46 -29.43 11.35 0.88
CA ASN A 46 -29.72 12.66 0.29
C ASN A 46 -28.93 13.79 0.95
N VAL A 47 -28.07 13.46 1.89
CA VAL A 47 -27.18 14.42 2.57
C VAL A 47 -25.74 13.95 2.44
N GLU A 48 -24.83 14.91 2.38
CA GLU A 48 -23.40 14.66 2.46
C GLU A 48 -23.03 14.21 3.86
N PHE A 49 -22.00 13.39 3.94
CA PHE A 49 -21.44 12.96 5.23
C PHE A 49 -20.20 13.77 5.57
N PRO A 50 -19.87 13.92 6.86
CA PRO A 50 -18.67 14.62 7.29
C PRO A 50 -17.42 14.00 6.65
N GLU A 51 -16.57 14.81 6.03
CA GLU A 51 -15.31 14.37 5.40
C GLU A 51 -14.40 13.59 6.37
N GLU A 52 -14.52 13.89 7.68
CA GLU A 52 -13.83 13.16 8.73
C GLU A 52 -14.11 11.64 8.70
N TRP A 53 -15.30 11.22 8.25
CA TRP A 53 -15.63 9.79 8.17
C TRP A 53 -14.77 9.05 7.13
N TYR A 54 -14.39 9.73 6.07
CA TYR A 54 -13.42 9.21 5.11
C TYR A 54 -12.05 9.07 5.77
N TRP A 55 -11.54 10.13 6.39
CA TRP A 55 -10.22 10.13 7.02
C TRP A 55 -10.10 9.11 8.17
N GLN A 56 -11.14 8.94 8.94
CA GLN A 56 -11.20 7.90 9.97
C GLN A 56 -11.05 6.50 9.36
N ALA A 57 -11.81 6.19 8.30
CA ALA A 57 -11.84 4.86 7.72
C ALA A 57 -10.54 4.48 6.99
N VAL A 58 -9.83 5.45 6.40
CA VAL A 58 -8.56 5.17 5.71
C VAL A 58 -7.37 5.10 6.66
N ARG A 59 -7.46 5.69 7.87
CA ARG A 59 -6.35 5.83 8.83
C ARG A 59 -6.49 5.03 10.11
N ARG A 60 -7.69 4.57 10.46
CA ARG A 60 -7.98 3.93 11.75
C ARG A 60 -8.97 2.79 11.59
N GLU A 61 -9.05 1.97 12.61
CA GLU A 61 -10.17 1.05 12.78
C GLU A 61 -11.41 1.83 13.23
N VAL A 62 -12.52 1.65 12.52
CA VAL A 62 -13.81 2.27 12.83
C VAL A 62 -14.78 1.18 13.31
N LYS A 63 -15.38 1.39 14.49
CA LYS A 63 -16.37 0.46 15.03
C LYS A 63 -17.69 0.61 14.27
N LEU A 64 -18.22 -0.51 13.76
CA LEU A 64 -19.48 -0.53 13.02
C LEU A 64 -20.64 0.08 13.82
N LYS A 65 -20.76 -0.25 15.12
CA LYS A 65 -21.78 0.30 16.01
C LYS A 65 -21.77 1.83 16.02
N THR A 66 -20.60 2.43 16.20
CA THR A 66 -20.46 3.90 16.20
C THR A 66 -20.89 4.49 14.86
N ARG A 67 -20.55 3.85 13.74
CA ARG A 67 -20.96 4.32 12.42
C ARG A 67 -22.47 4.24 12.22
N LEU A 68 -23.10 3.15 12.65
CA LEU A 68 -24.56 2.98 12.62
C LEU A 68 -25.29 4.06 13.43
N GLU A 69 -24.83 4.33 14.65
CA GLU A 69 -25.41 5.34 15.53
C GLU A 69 -25.25 6.79 15.02
N SER A 70 -24.25 7.02 14.14
CA SER A 70 -23.95 8.35 13.58
C SER A 70 -24.67 8.62 12.26
N LEU A 71 -25.34 7.64 11.67
CA LEU A 71 -26.03 7.83 10.40
C LEU A 71 -27.26 8.74 10.59
N PRO A 72 -27.52 9.66 9.64
CA PRO A 72 -28.75 10.42 9.65
C PRO A 72 -29.96 9.53 9.38
N ASP A 73 -31.11 9.84 9.97
CA ASP A 73 -32.37 9.08 9.81
C ASP A 73 -32.81 8.95 8.33
N SER A 74 -32.41 9.89 7.51
CA SER A 74 -32.69 9.89 6.07
C SER A 74 -31.87 8.88 5.27
N ALA A 75 -30.75 8.39 5.81
CA ALA A 75 -29.93 7.40 5.16
C ALA A 75 -30.59 6.01 5.18
N LYS A 76 -30.55 5.32 4.05
CA LYS A 76 -31.12 3.98 3.91
C LYS A 76 -30.03 2.97 3.61
N ILE A 77 -29.99 1.94 4.47
CA ILE A 77 -29.05 0.82 4.35
C ILE A 77 -29.77 -0.33 3.65
N HIS A 78 -29.16 -0.86 2.61
CA HIS A 78 -29.58 -2.10 1.94
C HIS A 78 -28.43 -3.10 2.07
N SER A 79 -28.66 -4.19 2.80
CA SER A 79 -27.66 -5.22 3.09
C SER A 79 -28.32 -6.56 3.34
N ILE A 80 -27.52 -7.63 3.25
CA ILE A 80 -27.94 -8.98 3.58
C ILE A 80 -27.89 -9.19 5.10
N SER A 81 -26.82 -8.70 5.72
CA SER A 81 -26.60 -8.78 7.16
C SER A 81 -27.25 -7.59 7.90
N PRO A 82 -27.78 -7.82 9.12
CA PRO A 82 -28.26 -6.73 9.97
C PRO A 82 -27.12 -5.84 10.50
N GLN A 83 -25.88 -6.30 10.43
CA GLN A 83 -24.68 -5.58 10.84
C GLN A 83 -23.62 -5.60 9.72
N PRO A 84 -23.88 -4.89 8.60
CA PRO A 84 -23.04 -5.00 7.42
C PRO A 84 -21.69 -4.32 7.62
N ALA A 85 -20.61 -5.06 7.63
CA ALA A 85 -19.25 -4.54 7.73
C ALA A 85 -18.92 -3.56 6.59
N GLY A 86 -19.51 -3.77 5.40
CA GLY A 86 -19.39 -2.90 4.24
C GLY A 86 -19.92 -1.46 4.44
N LEU A 87 -20.72 -1.20 5.48
CA LEU A 87 -21.26 0.12 5.78
C LEU A 87 -20.16 1.17 6.06
N ILE A 88 -19.06 0.77 6.70
CA ILE A 88 -17.93 1.67 6.97
C ILE A 88 -17.36 2.18 5.65
N GLY A 89 -17.09 1.29 4.70
CA GLY A 89 -16.60 1.67 3.38
C GLY A 89 -17.62 2.49 2.57
N ALA A 90 -18.91 2.08 2.56
CA ALA A 90 -19.96 2.78 1.84
C ALA A 90 -20.15 4.23 2.35
N SER A 91 -20.21 4.42 3.68
CA SER A 91 -20.34 5.75 4.29
C SER A 91 -19.11 6.63 4.05
N SER A 92 -17.94 6.02 4.07
CA SER A 92 -16.67 6.73 3.80
C SER A 92 -16.54 7.14 2.33
N ALA A 93 -17.07 6.34 1.41
CA ALA A 93 -17.08 6.69 -0.01
C ALA A 93 -17.99 7.91 -0.29
N ILE A 94 -19.12 8.05 0.43
CA ILE A 94 -19.97 9.25 0.33
C ILE A 94 -19.27 10.47 0.94
N ALA A 95 -18.53 10.29 2.03
CA ALA A 95 -17.78 11.33 2.73
C ALA A 95 -16.49 11.76 2.00
N TRP A 96 -16.05 11.01 0.98
CA TRP A 96 -14.82 11.32 0.26
C TRP A 96 -14.97 12.52 -0.65
N ASN A 97 -14.09 13.51 -0.47
CA ASN A 97 -14.02 14.69 -1.33
C ASN A 97 -12.95 14.51 -2.42
N PRO A 98 -13.34 14.19 -3.67
CA PRO A 98 -12.40 13.94 -4.75
C PRO A 98 -11.67 15.20 -5.24
N SER A 99 -12.03 16.42 -4.81
CA SER A 99 -11.37 17.67 -5.21
C SER A 99 -9.97 17.82 -4.60
N GLN A 100 -9.65 17.08 -3.54
CA GLN A 100 -8.36 17.16 -2.84
C GLN A 100 -7.25 16.30 -3.48
N GLY A 101 -7.49 15.75 -4.63
CA GLY A 101 -6.60 14.88 -5.36
C GLY A 101 -7.25 13.53 -5.61
N SER A 102 -7.39 13.18 -6.86
CA SER A 102 -7.96 11.91 -7.27
C SER A 102 -7.27 11.39 -8.50
N THR A 103 -7.32 10.09 -8.68
CA THR A 103 -6.90 9.40 -9.89
C THR A 103 -8.09 8.74 -10.54
N TRP A 104 -7.88 8.09 -11.65
CA TRP A 104 -8.92 7.41 -12.40
C TRP A 104 -8.53 5.96 -12.61
N GLU A 105 -9.52 5.08 -12.55
CA GLU A 105 -9.38 3.67 -12.88
C GLU A 105 -10.48 3.26 -13.84
N LEU A 106 -10.09 2.72 -14.98
CA LEU A 106 -10.98 2.00 -15.86
C LEU A 106 -10.94 0.52 -15.50
N ILE A 107 -12.08 -0.08 -15.25
CA ILE A 107 -12.24 -1.52 -15.03
C ILE A 107 -12.99 -2.10 -16.23
N ALA A 108 -12.40 -3.13 -16.86
CA ALA A 108 -13.02 -3.91 -17.92
C ALA A 108 -13.41 -5.29 -17.37
N TRP A 109 -14.59 -5.77 -17.72
CA TRP A 109 -15.12 -7.07 -17.31
C TRP A 109 -15.10 -8.07 -18.46
N ARG A 110 -14.90 -9.32 -18.09
CA ARG A 110 -14.86 -10.47 -18.99
C ARG A 110 -16.28 -10.87 -19.39
N GLN A 111 -16.39 -11.49 -20.56
CA GLN A 111 -17.61 -12.22 -20.94
C GLN A 111 -17.87 -13.36 -19.93
N SER A 112 -19.14 -13.63 -19.63
CA SER A 112 -19.56 -14.56 -18.58
C SER A 112 -19.03 -15.98 -18.79
N ASP A 113 -18.96 -16.44 -20.04
CA ASP A 113 -18.43 -17.76 -20.43
C ASP A 113 -16.90 -17.87 -20.25
N ARG A 114 -16.19 -16.74 -20.16
CA ARG A 114 -14.73 -16.66 -20.00
C ARG A 114 -14.26 -16.57 -18.55
N ILE A 115 -15.13 -16.32 -17.58
CA ILE A 115 -14.73 -16.01 -16.18
C ILE A 115 -13.87 -17.11 -15.53
N ARG A 116 -14.11 -18.38 -15.87
CA ARG A 116 -13.37 -19.54 -15.30
C ARG A 116 -12.16 -19.97 -16.13
N THR A 117 -11.85 -19.28 -17.23
CA THR A 117 -10.71 -19.58 -18.10
C THR A 117 -9.51 -18.69 -17.77
N ASN A 118 -8.33 -19.00 -18.33
CA ASN A 118 -7.18 -18.11 -18.27
C ASN A 118 -7.48 -16.82 -19.02
N ARG A 119 -6.99 -15.66 -18.48
CA ARG A 119 -7.10 -14.38 -19.17
C ARG A 119 -6.13 -14.31 -20.33
N GLU A 120 -6.63 -13.85 -21.46
CA GLU A 120 -5.85 -13.59 -22.66
C GLU A 120 -5.55 -12.09 -22.72
N VAL A 121 -4.48 -11.66 -22.09
CA VAL A 121 -3.97 -10.27 -22.09
C VAL A 121 -2.46 -10.33 -22.23
N SER A 122 -1.96 -9.97 -23.39
CA SER A 122 -0.54 -10.06 -23.74
C SER A 122 0.32 -9.11 -22.91
N GLN A 123 1.45 -9.60 -22.44
CA GLN A 123 2.46 -8.75 -21.78
C GLN A 123 3.01 -7.70 -22.74
N GLN A 124 3.15 -8.03 -24.02
CA GLN A 124 3.62 -7.10 -25.04
C GLN A 124 2.64 -5.93 -25.23
N SER A 125 1.33 -6.21 -25.28
CA SER A 125 0.30 -5.16 -25.35
C SER A 125 0.28 -4.27 -24.12
N ILE A 126 0.57 -4.81 -22.92
CA ILE A 126 0.70 -4.00 -21.70
C ILE A 126 1.94 -3.08 -21.77
N ILE A 127 3.06 -3.58 -22.35
CA ILE A 127 4.26 -2.75 -22.53
C ILE A 127 3.96 -1.58 -23.45
N GLU A 128 3.45 -1.87 -24.66
CA GLU A 128 3.12 -0.86 -25.65
C GLU A 128 2.09 0.15 -25.16
N MET A 129 1.08 -0.31 -24.44
CA MET A 129 0.10 0.57 -23.77
C MET A 129 0.79 1.50 -22.78
N SER A 130 1.67 0.97 -21.92
CA SER A 130 2.37 1.76 -20.90
C SER A 130 3.30 2.82 -21.49
N GLU A 131 3.92 2.53 -22.64
CA GLU A 131 4.80 3.46 -23.35
C GLU A 131 4.00 4.54 -24.09
N ARG A 132 2.88 4.15 -24.68
CA ARG A 132 2.03 5.05 -25.45
C ARG A 132 1.21 6.00 -24.57
N PHE A 133 0.85 5.57 -23.34
CA PHE A 133 0.02 6.32 -22.40
C PHE A 133 0.79 6.53 -21.09
N PRO A 134 1.77 7.46 -21.04
CA PRO A 134 2.69 7.65 -19.92
C PRO A 134 2.03 8.19 -18.65
N GLU A 135 0.83 8.78 -18.76
CA GLU A 135 0.04 9.23 -17.61
C GLU A 135 -0.69 8.07 -16.91
N THR A 136 -0.68 6.87 -17.51
CA THR A 136 -1.12 5.65 -16.83
C THR A 136 -0.01 5.15 -15.88
N PHE A 137 -0.38 4.47 -14.81
CA PHE A 137 0.59 4.06 -13.80
C PHE A 137 0.25 2.69 -13.21
N THR A 138 1.26 2.09 -12.56
CA THR A 138 1.16 0.77 -11.92
C THR A 138 0.74 -0.33 -12.91
N ASN A 139 1.10 -0.18 -14.19
CA ASN A 139 0.75 -1.13 -15.23
C ASN A 139 1.64 -2.38 -15.19
N ARG A 140 2.89 -2.22 -14.73
CA ARG A 140 3.91 -3.28 -14.67
C ARG A 140 4.74 -3.16 -13.39
N ASP A 141 5.17 -4.31 -12.88
CA ASP A 141 6.18 -4.37 -11.83
C ASP A 141 7.57 -4.16 -12.45
N PRO A 142 8.29 -3.08 -12.13
CA PRO A 142 9.59 -2.80 -12.72
C PRO A 142 10.68 -3.81 -12.32
N THR A 143 10.49 -4.57 -11.22
CA THR A 143 11.47 -5.56 -10.75
C THR A 143 11.34 -6.91 -11.47
N THR A 144 10.12 -7.29 -11.86
CA THR A 144 9.83 -8.58 -12.49
C THR A 144 9.40 -8.45 -13.96
N GLY A 145 9.08 -7.22 -14.42
CA GLY A 145 8.50 -6.96 -15.73
C GLY A 145 7.04 -7.41 -15.89
N ARG A 146 6.46 -8.00 -14.85
CA ARG A 146 5.09 -8.57 -14.88
C ARG A 146 4.03 -7.47 -15.01
N GLY A 147 3.01 -7.72 -15.84
CA GLY A 147 1.81 -6.89 -15.90
C GLY A 147 1.02 -6.91 -14.59
N MET A 148 0.63 -5.72 -14.14
CA MET A 148 -0.11 -5.51 -12.88
C MET A 148 -1.56 -5.08 -13.09
N ILE A 149 -1.97 -4.90 -14.34
CA ILE A 149 -3.35 -4.48 -14.66
C ILE A 149 -4.37 -5.62 -14.49
N MET A 150 -3.90 -6.88 -14.45
CA MET A 150 -4.76 -8.06 -14.33
C MET A 150 -4.85 -8.55 -12.89
N PRO A 151 -6.05 -8.92 -12.40
CA PRO A 151 -6.21 -9.65 -11.15
C PRO A 151 -5.48 -11.00 -11.16
N ARG A 152 -5.05 -11.44 -9.98
CA ARG A 152 -4.40 -12.75 -9.81
C ARG A 152 -5.39 -13.91 -9.67
N THR A 153 -6.64 -13.59 -9.36
CA THR A 153 -7.71 -14.56 -9.12
C THR A 153 -8.63 -14.70 -10.33
N ASN A 154 -9.36 -15.81 -10.43
CA ASN A 154 -10.38 -16.02 -11.45
C ASN A 154 -11.64 -15.23 -11.05
N CYS A 155 -11.61 -13.92 -11.25
CA CYS A 155 -12.73 -13.03 -11.02
C CYS A 155 -13.25 -12.46 -12.35
N PRO A 156 -14.43 -11.83 -12.39
CA PRO A 156 -15.02 -11.28 -13.61
C PRO A 156 -14.21 -10.12 -14.24
N VAL A 157 -13.27 -9.51 -13.50
CA VAL A 157 -12.46 -8.40 -14.02
C VAL A 157 -11.43 -8.92 -15.02
N LEU A 158 -11.43 -8.36 -16.23
CA LEU A 158 -10.42 -8.63 -17.26
C LEU A 158 -9.11 -7.92 -16.91
N TYR A 159 -9.17 -6.61 -16.77
CA TYR A 159 -8.06 -5.76 -16.31
C TYR A 159 -8.57 -4.43 -15.75
N GLY A 160 -7.69 -3.73 -15.01
CA GLY A 160 -7.90 -2.36 -14.55
C GLY A 160 -6.74 -1.46 -14.98
N VAL A 161 -7.02 -0.37 -15.70
CA VAL A 161 -6.03 0.64 -16.09
C VAL A 161 -6.21 1.87 -15.23
N ARG A 162 -5.12 2.33 -14.61
CA ARG A 162 -5.08 3.50 -13.72
C ARG A 162 -4.34 4.64 -14.36
N GLY A 163 -4.84 5.87 -14.18
CA GLY A 163 -4.23 7.06 -14.79
C GLY A 163 -4.60 8.37 -14.09
N ASN A 164 -3.97 9.44 -14.54
CA ASN A 164 -4.20 10.78 -13.99
C ASN A 164 -5.48 11.43 -14.51
N SER A 165 -6.05 10.95 -15.61
CA SER A 165 -7.29 11.48 -16.18
C SER A 165 -8.21 10.37 -16.72
N ALA A 166 -9.51 10.65 -16.77
CA ALA A 166 -10.49 9.76 -17.36
C ALA A 166 -10.22 9.51 -18.86
N GLN A 167 -9.76 10.54 -19.56
CA GLN A 167 -9.44 10.44 -20.99
C GLN A 167 -8.29 9.49 -21.24
N GLU A 168 -7.20 9.59 -20.45
CA GLU A 168 -6.03 8.74 -20.60
C GLU A 168 -6.35 7.27 -20.39
N VAL A 169 -7.09 6.93 -19.33
CA VAL A 169 -7.48 5.53 -19.08
C VAL A 169 -8.45 5.01 -20.14
N SER A 170 -9.32 5.88 -20.70
CA SER A 170 -10.20 5.53 -21.81
C SER A 170 -9.42 5.21 -23.08
N ASP A 171 -8.45 6.03 -23.44
CA ASP A 171 -7.67 5.85 -24.66
C ASP A 171 -6.72 4.64 -24.54
N ALA A 172 -6.13 4.41 -23.36
CA ALA A 172 -5.39 3.21 -23.05
C ALA A 172 -6.25 1.94 -23.19
N HIS A 173 -7.49 1.98 -22.74
CA HIS A 173 -8.46 0.89 -22.89
C HIS A 173 -8.80 0.62 -24.36
N LYS A 174 -9.09 1.67 -25.15
CA LYS A 174 -9.35 1.52 -26.60
C LYS A 174 -8.17 0.88 -27.32
N PHE A 175 -6.94 1.30 -26.97
CA PHE A 175 -5.73 0.67 -27.49
C PHE A 175 -5.67 -0.82 -27.12
N MET A 176 -5.87 -1.18 -25.84
CA MET A 176 -5.87 -2.59 -25.43
C MET A 176 -6.93 -3.40 -26.16
N GLN A 177 -8.15 -2.88 -26.33
CA GLN A 177 -9.24 -3.58 -27.03
C GLN A 177 -9.06 -3.62 -28.57
N SER A 178 -8.13 -2.86 -29.13
CA SER A 178 -7.78 -2.93 -30.57
C SER A 178 -6.72 -4.02 -30.88
N ARG A 179 -6.25 -4.74 -29.85
CA ARG A 179 -5.20 -5.75 -30.00
C ARG A 179 -5.79 -7.14 -30.14
N ASP A 180 -5.31 -7.91 -31.12
CA ASP A 180 -5.76 -9.29 -31.37
C ASP A 180 -5.34 -10.28 -30.26
N ASP A 181 -4.32 -9.91 -29.46
CA ASP A 181 -3.76 -10.70 -28.37
C ASP A 181 -4.33 -10.29 -27.00
N VAL A 182 -5.46 -9.57 -27.00
CA VAL A 182 -6.19 -9.16 -25.81
C VAL A 182 -7.66 -9.61 -25.93
N GLU A 183 -8.12 -10.32 -24.91
CA GLU A 183 -9.52 -10.77 -24.79
C GLU A 183 -10.49 -9.60 -24.89
N THR A 184 -11.54 -9.73 -25.69
CA THR A 184 -12.60 -8.70 -25.80
C THR A 184 -13.40 -8.65 -24.50
N CYS A 185 -13.56 -7.45 -23.93
CA CYS A 185 -14.35 -7.25 -22.72
C CYS A 185 -15.86 -7.22 -23.05
N GLU A 186 -16.68 -7.62 -22.08
CA GLU A 186 -18.14 -7.51 -22.15
C GLU A 186 -18.62 -6.07 -21.88
N ALA A 187 -18.00 -5.45 -20.86
CA ALA A 187 -18.35 -4.11 -20.42
C ALA A 187 -17.14 -3.45 -19.76
N TRP A 188 -17.19 -2.15 -19.62
CA TRP A 188 -16.20 -1.37 -18.86
C TRP A 188 -16.82 -0.14 -18.23
N ALA A 189 -16.20 0.38 -17.18
CA ALA A 189 -16.56 1.64 -16.55
C ALA A 189 -15.31 2.38 -16.04
N ILE A 190 -15.42 3.70 -15.99
CA ILE A 190 -14.36 4.58 -15.46
C ILE A 190 -14.84 5.12 -14.11
N HIS A 191 -13.96 5.04 -13.12
CA HIS A 191 -14.21 5.49 -11.76
C HIS A 191 -13.16 6.50 -11.32
N ARG A 192 -13.58 7.54 -10.59
CA ARG A 192 -12.65 8.31 -9.77
C ARG A 192 -12.23 7.48 -8.57
N THR A 193 -10.94 7.53 -8.23
CA THR A 193 -10.38 6.76 -7.13
C THR A 193 -9.42 7.60 -6.27
N ASN A 194 -9.22 7.15 -5.04
CA ASN A 194 -8.21 7.66 -4.13
C ASN A 194 -6.89 6.85 -4.19
N GLN A 195 -6.69 6.05 -5.23
CA GLN A 195 -5.46 5.28 -5.37
C GLN A 195 -4.25 6.20 -5.54
N VAL A 196 -3.12 5.77 -5.03
CA VAL A 196 -1.84 6.51 -4.99
C VAL A 196 -1.95 7.92 -4.39
N SER A 197 -2.83 8.11 -3.40
CA SER A 197 -3.03 9.39 -2.70
C SER A 197 -2.18 9.54 -1.43
N ASP A 198 -1.71 8.44 -0.85
CA ASP A 198 -1.15 8.36 0.51
C ASP A 198 -2.13 8.76 1.64
N ASP A 199 -3.44 8.84 1.36
CA ASP A 199 -4.44 9.30 2.33
C ASP A 199 -4.48 8.49 3.63
N HIS A 200 -4.02 7.25 3.59
CA HIS A 200 -3.89 6.39 4.77
C HIS A 200 -2.70 6.76 5.67
N LEU A 201 -1.79 7.64 5.22
CA LEU A 201 -0.61 8.06 5.95
C LEU A 201 -0.74 9.52 6.42
N LEU A 202 -0.19 9.82 7.59
CA LEU A 202 -0.19 11.18 8.16
C LEU A 202 1.06 12.00 7.83
N GLY A 203 1.98 11.44 7.05
CA GLY A 203 3.33 11.95 6.84
C GLY A 203 4.37 11.11 7.60
N TYR A 204 5.65 11.41 7.42
CA TYR A 204 6.71 10.65 8.06
C TYR A 204 7.02 11.17 9.47
N HIS A 205 7.48 10.24 10.30
CA HIS A 205 7.98 10.46 11.65
C HIS A 205 9.49 10.20 11.69
N SER A 206 10.18 10.88 12.60
CA SER A 206 11.62 10.69 12.85
C SER A 206 11.84 10.02 14.21
N ALA A 207 12.84 9.16 14.30
CA ALA A 207 13.21 8.48 15.53
C ALA A 207 14.66 8.01 15.49
N VAL A 208 15.20 7.68 16.68
CA VAL A 208 16.52 7.06 16.83
C VAL A 208 16.35 5.55 17.08
N VAL A 209 17.09 4.73 16.36
CA VAL A 209 17.11 3.28 16.58
C VAL A 209 17.69 2.99 17.95
N SER A 210 16.97 2.28 18.81
CA SER A 210 17.36 1.97 20.19
C SER A 210 17.70 0.50 20.42
N GLY A 211 17.40 -0.39 19.47
CA GLY A 211 17.69 -1.83 19.55
C GLY A 211 18.29 -2.38 18.26
N LEU A 212 18.94 -3.53 18.35
CA LEU A 212 19.36 -4.29 17.17
C LEU A 212 18.14 -4.84 16.44
N PRO A 213 18.20 -4.99 15.09
CA PRO A 213 17.15 -5.65 14.34
C PRO A 213 16.91 -7.07 14.87
N ASN A 214 15.64 -7.38 15.09
CA ASN A 214 15.17 -8.72 15.43
C ASN A 214 14.52 -9.35 14.19
N GLU A 215 14.98 -10.55 13.84
CA GLU A 215 14.47 -11.30 12.69
C GLU A 215 13.71 -12.52 13.21
N VAL A 216 12.56 -12.79 12.62
CA VAL A 216 11.72 -13.95 12.96
C VAL A 216 11.64 -14.92 11.78
N GLN A 217 11.24 -16.15 12.07
CA GLN A 217 10.98 -17.14 11.04
C GLN A 217 9.98 -16.58 9.99
N GLY A 218 10.28 -16.77 8.71
CA GLY A 218 9.54 -16.16 7.61
C GLY A 218 10.17 -14.87 7.07
N GLY A 219 11.28 -14.39 7.70
CA GLY A 219 12.06 -13.26 7.19
C GLY A 219 11.49 -11.88 7.53
N HIS A 220 10.44 -11.80 8.35
CA HIS A 220 9.98 -10.53 8.89
C HIS A 220 10.97 -9.98 9.90
N SER A 221 11.10 -8.67 9.98
CA SER A 221 12.07 -8.03 10.87
C SER A 221 11.46 -6.85 11.60
N SER A 222 11.97 -6.57 12.79
CA SER A 222 11.54 -5.43 13.60
C SER A 222 12.72 -4.72 14.24
N ILE A 223 12.54 -3.42 14.52
CA ILE A 223 13.47 -2.62 15.33
C ILE A 223 12.68 -1.85 16.38
N LEU A 224 13.34 -1.58 17.50
CA LEU A 224 12.85 -0.63 18.49
C LEU A 224 13.45 0.74 18.18
N VAL A 225 12.63 1.77 18.17
CA VAL A 225 13.04 3.16 17.97
C VAL A 225 12.50 4.05 19.10
N TRP A 226 13.17 5.17 19.32
CA TRP A 226 12.81 6.19 20.29
C TRP A 226 12.59 7.53 19.59
N ASP A 227 11.41 8.11 19.71
CA ASP A 227 11.03 9.37 19.04
C ASP A 227 11.26 10.63 19.89
N GLY A 228 11.82 10.47 21.08
CA GLY A 228 12.03 11.51 22.09
C GLY A 228 11.09 11.41 23.28
N GLU A 229 9.96 10.71 23.12
CA GLU A 229 8.92 10.57 24.13
C GLU A 229 8.61 9.11 24.48
N VAL A 230 8.38 8.28 23.46
CA VAL A 230 8.00 6.88 23.62
C VAL A 230 8.79 5.93 22.71
N GLY A 231 8.97 4.70 23.21
CA GLY A 231 9.48 3.62 22.37
C GLY A 231 8.42 3.09 21.43
N LYS A 232 8.78 2.87 20.16
CA LYS A 232 7.91 2.28 19.12
C LYS A 232 8.60 1.11 18.47
N THR A 233 7.85 0.06 18.18
CA THR A 233 8.33 -1.07 17.38
C THR A 233 7.94 -0.86 15.93
N LEU A 234 8.93 -0.79 15.05
CA LEU A 234 8.75 -0.74 13.60
C LEU A 234 8.93 -2.16 13.04
N VAL A 235 7.98 -2.61 12.23
CA VAL A 235 7.98 -3.95 11.62
C VAL A 235 8.01 -3.82 10.11
N ALA A 236 8.93 -4.55 9.47
CA ALA A 236 8.98 -4.72 8.03
C ALA A 236 8.77 -6.19 7.67
N PHE A 237 7.75 -6.46 6.86
CA PHE A 237 7.48 -7.80 6.37
C PHE A 237 8.51 -8.22 5.32
N ALA A 238 8.75 -9.51 5.17
CA ALA A 238 9.65 -10.05 4.14
C ALA A 238 9.28 -9.56 2.73
N GLU A 239 7.98 -9.51 2.45
CA GLU A 239 7.41 -9.08 1.17
C GLU A 239 7.65 -7.59 0.89
N SER A 240 7.93 -6.78 1.91
CA SER A 240 8.28 -5.36 1.71
C SER A 240 9.66 -5.15 1.08
N GLY A 241 10.44 -6.24 0.90
CA GLY A 241 11.70 -6.27 0.15
C GLY A 241 12.69 -5.18 0.58
N PRO A 242 12.85 -4.08 -0.19
CA PRO A 242 13.83 -3.04 0.11
C PRO A 242 13.67 -2.42 1.50
N VAL A 243 12.43 -2.27 2.00
CA VAL A 243 12.15 -1.73 3.34
C VAL A 243 12.68 -2.68 4.42
N ASN A 244 12.45 -3.99 4.27
CA ASN A 244 12.94 -5.02 5.18
C ASN A 244 14.48 -5.07 5.17
N VAL A 245 15.10 -5.06 3.99
CA VAL A 245 16.56 -5.05 3.84
C VAL A 245 17.17 -3.83 4.52
N LEU A 246 16.60 -2.64 4.31
CA LEU A 246 17.09 -1.42 4.94
C LEU A 246 16.93 -1.47 6.46
N LEU A 247 15.77 -1.92 6.97
CA LEU A 247 15.52 -2.04 8.41
C LEU A 247 16.57 -2.95 9.07
N ARG A 248 16.87 -4.10 8.47
CA ARG A 248 17.89 -5.06 8.98
C ARG A 248 19.30 -4.49 8.99
N SER A 249 19.59 -3.50 8.17
CA SER A 249 20.90 -2.85 8.11
C SER A 249 21.12 -1.79 9.21
N THR A 250 20.04 -1.36 9.88
CA THR A 250 20.12 -0.32 10.93
C THR A 250 20.87 -0.80 12.18
N ARG A 251 21.37 0.15 12.97
CA ARG A 251 22.04 -0.11 14.25
C ARG A 251 21.57 0.91 15.29
N PRO A 252 21.64 0.58 16.58
CA PRO A 252 21.36 1.53 17.65
C PRO A 252 22.13 2.83 17.48
N GLY A 253 21.42 3.96 17.57
CA GLY A 253 21.94 5.30 17.36
C GLY A 253 21.77 5.84 15.94
N ASP A 254 21.38 5.03 14.95
CA ASP A 254 21.00 5.55 13.63
C ASP A 254 19.72 6.37 13.74
N GLU A 255 19.64 7.46 13.00
CA GLU A 255 18.41 8.23 12.85
C GLU A 255 17.64 7.72 11.61
N VAL A 256 16.37 7.45 11.79
CA VAL A 256 15.49 6.97 10.72
C VAL A 256 14.26 7.84 10.60
N ASP A 257 13.79 8.01 9.36
CA ASP A 257 12.45 8.53 9.07
C ASP A 257 11.61 7.38 8.52
N TRP A 258 10.35 7.31 8.93
CA TRP A 258 9.48 6.20 8.60
C TRP A 258 8.03 6.62 8.35
N LEU A 259 7.34 5.86 7.50
CA LEU A 259 5.89 5.88 7.32
C LEU A 259 5.37 4.46 7.50
N GLY A 260 4.21 4.34 8.10
CA GLY A 260 3.56 3.06 8.31
C GLY A 260 2.25 3.21 9.08
N LEU A 261 1.55 2.10 9.22
CA LEU A 261 0.26 2.03 9.91
C LEU A 261 0.42 1.33 11.25
N LYS A 262 -0.21 1.91 12.27
CA LYS A 262 -0.28 1.31 13.59
C LYS A 262 -1.20 0.08 13.55
N ALA A 263 -0.67 -1.07 13.90
CA ALA A 263 -1.44 -2.30 14.08
C ALA A 263 -2.23 -2.28 15.41
N PRO A 264 -3.29 -3.10 15.55
CA PRO A 264 -4.01 -3.24 16.82
C PRO A 264 -3.13 -3.66 18.00
N SER A 265 -2.06 -4.42 17.75
CA SER A 265 -1.02 -4.81 18.72
C SER A 265 -0.14 -3.65 19.20
N GLY A 266 -0.21 -2.49 18.51
CA GLY A 266 0.51 -1.27 18.85
C GLY A 266 1.81 -1.04 18.08
N GLU A 267 2.32 -2.03 17.38
CA GLU A 267 3.48 -1.92 16.49
C GLU A 267 3.13 -1.15 15.21
N ILE A 268 4.16 -0.65 14.52
CA ILE A 268 4.01 0.08 13.25
C ILE A 268 4.44 -0.82 12.11
N HIS A 269 3.53 -1.15 11.21
CA HIS A 269 3.83 -1.84 9.97
C HIS A 269 4.34 -0.84 8.94
N LEU A 270 5.61 -0.95 8.59
CA LEU A 270 6.29 -0.01 7.71
C LEU A 270 5.80 -0.10 6.26
N GLU A 271 5.58 1.07 5.68
CA GLU A 271 5.36 1.25 4.25
C GLU A 271 6.55 1.92 3.56
N ARG A 272 7.26 2.80 4.27
CA ARG A 272 8.49 3.43 3.77
C ARG A 272 9.46 3.65 4.91
N LEU A 273 10.74 3.62 4.58
CA LEU A 273 11.83 3.83 5.52
C LEU A 273 12.95 4.60 4.82
N ARG A 274 13.61 5.47 5.57
CA ARG A 274 14.89 6.07 5.18
C ARG A 274 15.80 6.15 6.39
N VAL A 275 17.09 5.93 6.21
CA VAL A 275 18.10 6.24 7.21
C VAL A 275 18.57 7.66 6.94
N LYS A 276 18.36 8.55 7.91
CA LYS A 276 18.72 9.96 7.84
C LYS A 276 20.18 10.20 8.17
N SER A 277 20.65 9.53 9.23
CA SER A 277 22.06 9.53 9.64
C SER A 277 22.43 8.19 10.26
N THR A 278 23.70 7.84 10.19
CA THR A 278 24.23 6.61 10.77
C THR A 278 25.30 6.90 11.83
N VAL A 279 25.34 6.08 12.88
CA VAL A 279 26.47 6.08 13.79
C VAL A 279 27.70 5.49 13.10
N PRO A 280 28.93 5.92 13.48
CA PRO A 280 30.15 5.33 12.97
C PRO A 280 30.19 3.82 13.19
N ARG A 281 30.49 3.04 12.15
CA ARG A 281 30.68 1.59 12.22
C ARG A 281 32.14 1.23 12.40
N THR A 282 32.42 0.23 13.22
CA THR A 282 33.76 -0.39 13.24
C THR A 282 33.82 -1.41 12.11
N GLY A 283 34.81 -1.25 11.23
CA GLY A 283 35.13 -2.31 10.27
C GLY A 283 35.63 -3.56 10.96
N GLU A 284 35.66 -4.68 10.24
CA GLU A 284 36.28 -5.91 10.73
C GLU A 284 37.73 -5.65 11.12
N ARG A 285 38.16 -6.32 12.18
CA ARG A 285 39.58 -6.26 12.59
C ARG A 285 40.42 -6.84 11.47
N PRO A 286 41.45 -6.13 11.00
CA PRO A 286 42.34 -6.66 9.98
C PRO A 286 42.97 -7.98 10.41
N GLY A 287 43.00 -8.93 9.48
CA GLY A 287 43.71 -10.19 9.66
C GLY A 287 45.22 -10.00 9.51
N CYS A 288 46.00 -10.77 10.28
CA CYS A 288 47.44 -10.92 10.11
C CYS A 288 47.84 -12.31 10.59
N CYS A 289 48.72 -13.01 9.83
CA CYS A 289 49.16 -14.37 10.13
C CYS A 289 48.01 -15.36 10.41
N GLY A 290 46.90 -15.25 9.64
CA GLY A 290 45.74 -16.13 9.75
C GLY A 290 44.84 -15.87 10.97
N LYS A 291 45.05 -14.81 11.73
CA LYS A 291 44.22 -14.43 12.88
C LYS A 291 43.85 -12.95 12.85
N ALA A 292 42.68 -12.62 13.44
CA ALA A 292 42.27 -11.22 13.64
C ALA A 292 43.19 -10.53 14.64
N MET A 293 43.65 -9.31 14.32
CA MET A 293 44.54 -8.52 15.19
C MET A 293 43.79 -8.08 16.47
N ARG A 294 44.51 -7.99 17.59
CA ARG A 294 43.96 -7.58 18.90
C ARG A 294 44.32 -6.14 19.23
N SER A 295 43.51 -5.48 20.06
CA SER A 295 43.84 -4.15 20.59
C SER A 295 45.14 -4.20 21.39
N ALA A 296 46.08 -3.29 21.10
CA ALA A 296 47.36 -3.23 21.78
C ALA A 296 47.32 -2.36 23.06
N GLY A 297 46.22 -1.65 23.32
CA GLY A 297 46.03 -0.75 24.43
C GLY A 297 45.40 0.59 24.01
N LYS A 298 45.22 1.49 24.99
CA LYS A 298 44.64 2.84 24.73
C LYS A 298 45.64 3.62 23.85
N GLY A 299 45.15 4.02 22.64
CA GLY A 299 45.96 4.80 21.70
C GLY A 299 47.02 4.03 20.89
N GLN A 300 47.16 2.69 21.07
CA GLN A 300 48.23 1.89 20.45
C GLN A 300 47.79 1.08 19.20
N GLY A 301 46.60 1.25 18.73
CA GLY A 301 46.11 0.54 17.55
C GLY A 301 45.80 -0.94 17.76
N LEU A 302 46.02 -1.74 16.70
CA LEU A 302 45.81 -3.18 16.68
C LEU A 302 47.16 -3.90 16.50
N ARG A 303 47.41 -5.00 17.26
CA ARG A 303 48.64 -5.79 17.21
C ARG A 303 48.34 -7.23 16.81
N CYS A 304 49.15 -7.78 15.92
CA CYS A 304 49.15 -9.20 15.64
C CYS A 304 49.80 -9.98 16.80
N THR A 305 49.11 -10.99 17.30
CA THR A 305 49.60 -11.84 18.39
C THR A 305 50.70 -12.82 17.97
N ILE A 306 50.93 -13.00 16.66
CA ILE A 306 51.91 -13.94 16.09
C ILE A 306 53.19 -13.19 15.72
N CYS A 307 53.09 -12.16 14.85
CA CYS A 307 54.27 -11.46 14.34
C CYS A 307 54.54 -10.09 14.99
N GLY A 308 53.65 -9.61 15.88
CA GLY A 308 53.80 -8.33 16.54
C GLY A 308 53.51 -7.09 15.69
N SER A 309 53.18 -7.25 14.42
CA SER A 309 52.84 -6.14 13.50
C SER A 309 51.71 -5.26 14.08
N ILE A 310 51.86 -3.94 13.94
CA ILE A 310 50.90 -2.96 14.44
C ILE A 310 50.21 -2.30 13.26
N LYS A 311 48.85 -2.11 13.35
CA LYS A 311 48.02 -1.34 12.43
C LYS A 311 47.20 -0.34 13.19
N GLU A 312 46.90 0.80 12.57
CA GLU A 312 45.97 1.78 13.14
C GLU A 312 44.58 1.20 13.26
N LYS A 313 43.87 1.62 14.32
CA LYS A 313 42.48 1.30 14.54
C LYS A 313 41.63 2.28 13.72
N SER A 314 41.31 1.91 12.47
CA SER A 314 40.43 2.70 11.62
C SER A 314 38.98 2.35 11.87
N TRP A 315 38.16 3.38 11.94
CA TRP A 315 36.70 3.25 11.89
C TRP A 315 36.28 3.32 10.43
N LYS A 316 35.59 2.31 9.95
CA LYS A 316 34.86 2.43 8.69
C LYS A 316 33.52 3.05 8.99
N ILE A 317 33.24 4.18 8.35
CA ILE A 317 31.88 4.69 8.22
C ILE A 317 31.29 3.93 7.04
N GLU A 318 30.39 3.00 7.31
CA GLU A 318 29.56 2.44 6.24
C GLU A 318 28.52 3.48 5.90
N SER A 319 28.72 4.18 4.78
CA SER A 319 27.64 4.94 4.17
C SER A 319 26.68 3.94 3.56
N ILE A 320 25.46 3.87 4.05
CA ILE A 320 24.38 3.21 3.34
C ILE A 320 24.12 4.13 2.14
N SER A 321 24.55 3.70 0.92
CA SER A 321 24.27 4.47 -0.29
C SER A 321 22.80 4.30 -0.63
N PHE A 322 22.07 5.39 -0.60
CA PHE A 322 20.70 5.46 -1.08
C PHE A 322 20.71 5.94 -2.53
N ASP A 323 19.78 5.44 -3.32
CA ASP A 323 19.51 6.00 -4.63
C ASP A 323 19.17 7.50 -4.48
N GLY A 324 19.99 8.36 -5.04
CA GLY A 324 19.90 9.81 -4.88
C GLY A 324 18.59 10.42 -5.40
N GLN A 325 17.83 9.70 -6.26
CA GLN A 325 16.56 10.19 -6.81
C GLN A 325 15.40 10.13 -5.80
N SER A 326 15.44 9.22 -4.84
CA SER A 326 14.37 9.05 -3.85
C SER A 326 14.67 9.71 -2.50
N GLY A 327 15.70 10.54 -2.39
CA GLY A 327 16.08 11.22 -1.13
C GLY A 327 16.38 10.23 0.01
N GLY A 328 16.88 9.04 -0.34
CA GLY A 328 17.19 7.97 0.61
C GLY A 328 15.99 7.13 1.06
N TRP A 329 14.80 7.41 0.58
CA TRP A 329 13.61 6.62 0.87
C TRP A 329 13.60 5.30 0.11
N VAL A 330 13.18 4.24 0.79
CA VAL A 330 12.83 2.95 0.18
C VAL A 330 11.36 2.64 0.41
N GLU A 331 10.76 1.95 -0.56
CA GLU A 331 9.37 1.50 -0.54
C GLU A 331 9.28 0.03 -0.93
N PRO A 332 8.19 -0.68 -0.64
CA PRO A 332 7.97 -2.03 -1.14
C PRO A 332 7.97 -2.07 -2.66
N THR A 333 8.24 -3.26 -3.22
CA THR A 333 8.10 -3.48 -4.66
C THR A 333 6.67 -3.13 -5.12
N ALA A 334 6.51 -2.77 -6.37
CA ALA A 334 5.22 -2.32 -6.90
C ALA A 334 4.07 -3.30 -6.62
N SER A 335 4.35 -4.61 -6.70
CA SER A 335 3.39 -5.68 -6.44
C SER A 335 3.00 -5.85 -4.97
N ASN A 336 3.75 -5.29 -4.03
CA ASN A 336 3.55 -5.40 -2.58
C ASN A 336 3.17 -4.08 -1.92
N ARG A 337 3.04 -3.01 -2.70
CA ARG A 337 2.50 -1.72 -2.22
C ARG A 337 0.99 -1.78 -2.07
N ARG A 338 0.46 -1.04 -1.09
CA ARG A 338 -0.98 -0.80 -1.00
C ARG A 338 -1.48 0.04 -2.18
N HIS A 339 -2.74 -0.13 -2.57
CA HIS A 339 -3.33 0.66 -3.65
C HIS A 339 -3.34 2.16 -3.36
N LEU A 340 -3.46 2.55 -2.11
CA LEU A 340 -3.39 3.94 -1.66
C LEU A 340 -1.96 4.51 -1.66
N ALA A 341 -0.93 3.66 -1.58
CA ALA A 341 0.45 4.12 -1.45
C ALA A 341 0.94 4.79 -2.75
N MET A 342 1.34 6.06 -2.64
CA MET A 342 1.90 6.81 -3.77
C MET A 342 3.33 6.35 -4.04
N PRO A 343 3.68 5.95 -5.25
CA PRO A 343 5.07 5.59 -5.57
C PRO A 343 6.05 6.74 -5.32
N LEU A 344 7.23 6.46 -4.75
CA LEU A 344 8.27 7.46 -4.49
C LEU A 344 8.68 8.26 -5.73
N LYS A 345 8.64 7.64 -6.92
CA LYS A 345 8.92 8.32 -8.19
C LYS A 345 7.89 9.39 -8.56
N ARG A 346 6.69 9.36 -7.94
CA ARG A 346 5.64 10.37 -8.17
C ARG A 346 5.72 11.52 -7.17
N SER A 347 5.99 11.22 -5.91
CA SER A 347 6.15 12.22 -4.86
C SER A 347 6.97 11.66 -3.70
N LEU A 348 7.79 12.52 -3.11
CA LEU A 348 8.49 12.19 -1.88
C LEU A 348 7.60 12.46 -0.65
N PRO A 349 7.77 11.66 0.43
CA PRO A 349 7.03 11.85 1.67
C PRO A 349 7.27 13.22 2.32
N SER A 350 6.22 13.81 2.89
CA SER A 350 6.30 15.02 3.72
C SER A 350 6.30 14.67 5.21
N PRO A 351 6.84 15.54 6.09
CA PRO A 351 6.75 15.34 7.54
C PRO A 351 5.30 15.26 8.01
N ALA A 352 5.07 14.49 9.07
CA ALA A 352 3.78 14.52 9.75
C ALA A 352 3.53 15.93 10.28
N LYS A 353 2.35 16.46 10.01
CA LYS A 353 1.93 17.72 10.64
C LYS A 353 1.64 17.42 12.10
N ASN A 354 2.21 18.21 13.01
CA ASN A 354 1.81 18.16 14.41
C ASN A 354 0.28 18.38 14.44
N GLN A 355 -0.44 17.38 14.87
CA GLN A 355 -1.86 17.53 15.17
C GLN A 355 -1.89 18.16 16.56
N ASP A 356 -2.10 19.47 16.61
CA ASP A 356 -2.47 20.19 17.83
C ASP A 356 -3.77 19.64 18.39
#